data_2f39802fb81fe20d0280255ce2dd95e7
#
_entry.id   2f39802fb81fe20d0280255ce2dd95e7
#
_cell.length_a   1.000
_cell.length_b   1.000
_cell.length_c   1.000
_cell.angle_alpha   90.00
_cell.angle_beta   90.00
_cell.angle_gamma   90.00
#
_symmetry.space_group_name_H-M   'P 1'
#
loop_
_entity.id
_entity.type
_entity.pdbx_description
1 polymer ?
#
loop_
_entity_poly.entity_id
_entity_poly.type
_entity_poly.pdbx_seq_one_letter_code
_entity_poly.pdbx_strand_id
1 'polypeptide(L)'
;MVIVGAGFGGLAAARELEGAPVDVTLVDRNNFHTFQPLLYQVATSGLSPSDVAYPVRGIFTRQRNLAFRRDTVVAVDWEARRVRLGGGGHLPFDRLIVAAGATVNDFGVPGVAQHGFPLYVLPDAVRLRNHILGRFEAADAEPALVDDGGLTFVVVGGGPTGVEVAGALAELIDKVLHRDFRGSRVDVARAAVILVEMTDELLPPFSPSSQRHARTTLARKGVHVRTGTSVAEVGPTRVVLAGGEEIRAHTLVWAAGVRASPLAAALGVPTTGGGRVAVGPDLRLAGHPEAFVVGDMAAIDDGAGLLPGVAQVAMQSGRHAARLVGREVVGEGDPHEAFRYRDKGTMATIGRRSAVAELPPGIRLRGTVAWVAWLGLHLVYLMGFRNRVSVFVNWAWNYLTWDRGARLILGSGEGDAERG
;
A
#
# COMPACT_ATOMS: atom_id res chain seq x y z
N MET A 1 -17.42 19.99 -9.98
CA MET A 1 -17.41 18.86 -9.03
C MET A 1 -16.06 18.72 -8.35
N VAL A 2 -16.00 18.02 -7.20
CA VAL A 2 -14.73 17.78 -6.48
C VAL A 2 -14.49 16.26 -6.35
N ILE A 3 -13.22 15.85 -6.56
CA ILE A 3 -12.74 14.49 -6.28
C ILE A 3 -11.67 14.60 -5.19
N VAL A 4 -11.84 13.88 -4.09
CA VAL A 4 -10.92 13.88 -2.95
C VAL A 4 -10.05 12.63 -2.98
N GLY A 5 -8.73 12.80 -3.14
CA GLY A 5 -7.75 11.73 -3.21
C GLY A 5 -7.33 11.38 -4.64
N ALA A 6 -6.02 11.38 -4.90
CA ALA A 6 -5.38 10.97 -6.16
C ALA A 6 -4.78 9.55 -6.08
N GLY A 7 -5.42 8.69 -5.28
CA GLY A 7 -5.16 7.25 -5.28
C GLY A 7 -5.77 6.53 -6.49
N PHE A 8 -5.83 5.20 -6.45
CA PHE A 8 -6.39 4.40 -7.56
C PHE A 8 -7.83 4.77 -7.90
N GLY A 9 -8.69 4.99 -6.89
CA GLY A 9 -10.10 5.33 -7.11
C GLY A 9 -10.29 6.72 -7.70
N GLY A 10 -9.66 7.73 -7.11
CA GLY A 10 -9.81 9.12 -7.57
C GLY A 10 -9.19 9.37 -8.94
N LEU A 11 -8.03 8.77 -9.25
CA LEU A 11 -7.45 8.84 -10.60
C LEU A 11 -8.33 8.16 -11.65
N ALA A 12 -8.91 7.00 -11.28
CA ALA A 12 -9.82 6.28 -12.19
C ALA A 12 -11.09 7.10 -12.46
N ALA A 13 -11.66 7.74 -11.43
CA ALA A 13 -12.80 8.63 -11.56
C ALA A 13 -12.47 9.86 -12.40
N ALA A 14 -11.34 10.52 -12.12
CA ALA A 14 -10.92 11.71 -12.84
C ALA A 14 -10.72 11.46 -14.35
N ARG A 15 -10.14 10.32 -14.71
CA ARG A 15 -9.96 9.92 -16.13
C ARG A 15 -11.26 9.58 -16.83
N GLU A 16 -12.19 8.92 -16.14
CA GLU A 16 -13.49 8.56 -16.72
C GLU A 16 -14.31 9.80 -17.10
N LEU A 17 -14.05 10.94 -16.46
CA LEU A 17 -14.68 12.23 -16.74
C LEU A 17 -13.95 13.05 -17.83
N GLU A 18 -12.91 12.50 -18.47
CA GLU A 18 -12.26 13.20 -19.59
C GLU A 18 -13.25 13.46 -20.73
N GLY A 19 -13.38 14.72 -21.11
CA GLY A 19 -14.32 15.13 -22.16
C GLY A 19 -15.79 15.25 -21.72
N ALA A 20 -16.15 14.87 -20.50
CA ALA A 20 -17.48 15.13 -19.96
C ALA A 20 -17.71 16.64 -19.73
N PRO A 21 -18.94 17.15 -19.84
CA PRO A 21 -19.25 18.58 -19.64
C PRO A 21 -19.32 18.94 -18.15
N VAL A 22 -18.24 18.67 -17.43
CA VAL A 22 -18.05 18.93 -15.99
C VAL A 22 -16.67 19.52 -15.74
N ASP A 23 -16.57 20.51 -14.86
CA ASP A 23 -15.31 21.00 -14.33
C ASP A 23 -14.92 20.19 -13.11
N VAL A 24 -13.79 19.53 -13.17
CA VAL A 24 -13.28 18.63 -12.12
C VAL A 24 -12.16 19.30 -11.35
N THR A 25 -12.30 19.40 -10.02
CA THR A 25 -11.19 19.72 -9.12
C THR A 25 -10.76 18.46 -8.36
N LEU A 26 -9.59 17.93 -8.70
CA LEU A 26 -8.96 16.82 -7.98
C LEU A 26 -8.09 17.36 -6.85
N VAL A 27 -8.35 16.93 -5.60
CA VAL A 27 -7.62 17.37 -4.42
C VAL A 27 -6.86 16.20 -3.80
N ASP A 28 -5.56 16.37 -3.54
CA ASP A 28 -4.77 15.41 -2.78
C ASP A 28 -3.70 16.13 -1.95
N ARG A 29 -3.37 15.57 -0.78
CA ARG A 29 -2.29 16.08 0.09
C ARG A 29 -0.90 15.98 -0.56
N ASN A 30 -0.69 14.99 -1.43
CA ASN A 30 0.53 14.79 -2.20
C ASN A 30 0.37 15.33 -3.61
N ASN A 31 1.45 15.79 -4.23
CA ASN A 31 1.46 16.17 -5.65
C ASN A 31 1.73 14.98 -6.60
N PHE A 32 1.76 13.77 -6.07
CA PHE A 32 2.06 12.54 -6.81
C PHE A 32 1.09 11.42 -6.44
N HIS A 33 0.87 10.53 -7.40
CA HIS A 33 0.25 9.22 -7.19
C HIS A 33 1.32 8.19 -6.86
N THR A 34 1.05 7.32 -5.89
CA THR A 34 1.93 6.20 -5.54
C THR A 34 1.34 4.89 -6.03
N PHE A 35 2.15 4.11 -6.74
CA PHE A 35 1.79 2.75 -7.12
C PHE A 35 2.13 1.79 -5.96
N GLN A 36 1.21 1.70 -5.00
CA GLN A 36 1.38 1.00 -3.72
C GLN A 36 1.86 -0.45 -3.82
N PRO A 37 1.46 -1.27 -4.82
CA PRO A 37 1.94 -2.65 -4.92
C PRO A 37 3.46 -2.80 -5.03
N LEU A 38 4.20 -1.74 -5.37
CA LEU A 38 5.66 -1.75 -5.47
C LEU A 38 6.39 -1.08 -4.30
N LEU A 39 5.67 -0.64 -3.25
CA LEU A 39 6.29 0.02 -2.10
C LEU A 39 7.30 -0.86 -1.37
N TYR A 40 7.03 -2.17 -1.28
CA TYR A 40 7.97 -3.11 -0.66
C TYR A 40 9.33 -3.14 -1.39
N GLN A 41 9.36 -2.92 -2.71
CA GLN A 41 10.61 -2.84 -3.47
C GLN A 41 11.38 -1.55 -3.17
N VAL A 42 10.69 -0.46 -2.87
CA VAL A 42 11.35 0.76 -2.38
C VAL A 42 11.94 0.51 -1.00
N ALA A 43 11.17 -0.07 -0.09
CA ALA A 43 11.61 -0.39 1.27
C ALA A 43 12.79 -1.36 1.33
N THR A 44 12.93 -2.23 0.32
CA THR A 44 14.04 -3.20 0.20
C THR A 44 15.05 -2.84 -0.88
N SER A 45 15.15 -1.56 -1.25
CA SER A 45 16.13 -1.03 -2.21
C SER A 45 16.09 -1.63 -3.62
N GLY A 46 14.97 -2.27 -4.01
CA GLY A 46 14.78 -2.83 -5.34
C GLY A 46 14.43 -1.78 -6.40
N LEU A 47 13.75 -0.71 -6.00
CA LEU A 47 13.35 0.40 -6.83
C LEU A 47 13.59 1.72 -6.10
N SER A 48 13.75 2.81 -6.86
CA SER A 48 13.80 4.15 -6.29
C SER A 48 12.38 4.69 -6.02
N PRO A 49 12.21 5.66 -5.10
CA PRO A 49 10.90 6.29 -4.86
C PRO A 49 10.25 6.86 -6.13
N SER A 50 11.05 7.42 -7.03
CA SER A 50 10.57 7.99 -8.29
C SER A 50 10.10 6.96 -9.31
N ASP A 51 10.47 5.68 -9.17
CA ASP A 51 10.01 4.61 -10.04
C ASP A 51 8.55 4.23 -9.79
N VAL A 52 8.09 4.40 -8.54
CA VAL A 52 6.75 4.00 -8.09
C VAL A 52 5.80 5.18 -7.86
N ALA A 53 6.29 6.41 -7.95
CA ALA A 53 5.51 7.63 -7.81
C ALA A 53 5.50 8.42 -9.11
N TYR A 54 4.34 9.04 -9.43
CA TYR A 54 4.20 9.87 -10.63
C TYR A 54 3.45 11.17 -10.33
N PRO A 55 3.94 12.35 -10.77
CA PRO A 55 3.29 13.63 -10.52
C PRO A 55 1.87 13.67 -11.07
N VAL A 56 0.89 14.03 -10.22
CA VAL A 56 -0.54 14.07 -10.61
C VAL A 56 -0.76 15.02 -11.78
N ARG A 57 -0.13 16.19 -11.79
CA ARG A 57 -0.24 17.14 -12.92
C ARG A 57 0.30 16.54 -14.21
N GLY A 58 1.32 15.68 -14.16
CA GLY A 58 1.85 14.96 -15.31
C GLY A 58 0.89 13.90 -15.87
N ILE A 59 -0.01 13.35 -15.03
CA ILE A 59 -1.03 12.39 -15.45
C ILE A 59 -2.11 13.06 -16.32
N PHE A 60 -2.47 14.30 -15.98
CA PHE A 60 -3.63 15.00 -16.54
C PHE A 60 -3.27 16.18 -17.44
N THR A 61 -2.03 16.24 -17.96
CA THR A 61 -1.57 17.35 -18.82
C THR A 61 -2.44 17.59 -20.07
N ARG A 62 -3.15 16.58 -20.56
CA ARG A 62 -4.01 16.64 -21.75
C ARG A 62 -5.48 16.81 -21.43
N GLN A 63 -5.90 16.53 -20.19
CA GLN A 63 -7.30 16.65 -19.77
C GLN A 63 -7.63 18.09 -19.42
N ARG A 64 -8.44 18.75 -20.26
CA ARG A 64 -8.73 20.18 -20.19
C ARG A 64 -9.74 20.56 -19.10
N ASN A 65 -10.63 19.64 -18.75
CA ASN A 65 -11.71 19.88 -17.78
C ASN A 65 -11.30 19.51 -16.35
N LEU A 66 -9.97 19.35 -16.07
CA LEU A 66 -9.46 18.97 -14.74
C LEU A 66 -8.42 19.95 -14.23
N ALA A 67 -8.66 20.47 -13.02
CA ALA A 67 -7.70 21.19 -12.22
C ALA A 67 -7.22 20.32 -11.04
N PHE A 68 -5.92 20.32 -10.76
CA PHE A 68 -5.37 19.66 -9.59
C PHE A 68 -5.01 20.68 -8.50
N ARG A 69 -5.45 20.43 -7.27
CA ARG A 69 -5.08 21.18 -6.08
C ARG A 69 -4.37 20.30 -5.07
N ARG A 70 -3.14 20.66 -4.69
CA ARG A 70 -2.44 20.03 -3.58
C ARG A 70 -2.95 20.63 -2.28
N ASP A 71 -3.75 19.89 -1.52
CA ASP A 71 -4.25 20.27 -0.20
C ASP A 71 -4.82 19.03 0.50
N THR A 72 -5.08 19.14 1.81
CA THR A 72 -5.74 18.09 2.58
C THR A 72 -7.21 18.46 2.80
N VAL A 73 -8.14 17.58 2.41
CA VAL A 73 -9.55 17.74 2.80
C VAL A 73 -9.71 17.22 4.22
N VAL A 74 -10.22 18.07 5.11
CA VAL A 74 -10.36 17.78 6.55
C VAL A 74 -11.81 17.58 6.99
N ALA A 75 -12.79 18.10 6.24
CA ALA A 75 -14.22 17.89 6.51
C ALA A 75 -15.06 18.24 5.27
N VAL A 76 -16.33 17.88 5.33
CA VAL A 76 -17.36 18.29 4.36
C VAL A 76 -18.45 19.04 5.10
N ASP A 77 -18.82 20.21 4.57
CA ASP A 77 -20.01 20.95 4.97
C ASP A 77 -21.11 20.59 3.96
N TRP A 78 -22.02 19.75 4.40
CA TRP A 78 -23.08 19.20 3.54
C TRP A 78 -24.15 20.24 3.18
N GLU A 79 -24.50 21.12 4.13
CA GLU A 79 -25.51 22.15 3.91
C GLU A 79 -25.03 23.19 2.87
N ALA A 80 -23.79 23.67 3.04
CA ALA A 80 -23.18 24.63 2.12
C ALA A 80 -22.60 23.98 0.87
N ARG A 81 -22.58 22.62 0.77
CA ARG A 81 -21.95 21.84 -0.31
C ARG A 81 -20.50 22.27 -0.57
N ARG A 82 -19.67 22.23 0.47
CA ARG A 82 -18.25 22.63 0.40
C ARG A 82 -17.36 21.62 1.09
N VAL A 83 -16.20 21.32 0.51
CA VAL A 83 -15.13 20.63 1.21
C VAL A 83 -14.24 21.65 1.90
N ARG A 84 -13.90 21.41 3.17
CA ARG A 84 -12.99 22.24 3.96
C ARG A 84 -11.56 21.75 3.78
N LEU A 85 -10.63 22.66 3.55
CA LEU A 85 -9.23 22.40 3.28
C LEU A 85 -8.37 22.65 4.51
N GLY A 86 -7.35 21.81 4.73
CA GLY A 86 -6.41 21.92 5.83
C GLY A 86 -5.51 23.15 5.74
N GLY A 87 -5.17 23.58 4.52
CA GLY A 87 -4.44 24.83 4.27
C GLY A 87 -5.31 26.09 4.38
N GLY A 88 -6.57 25.94 4.74
CA GLY A 88 -7.56 27.03 4.83
C GLY A 88 -8.40 27.17 3.55
N GLY A 89 -9.61 27.72 3.72
CA GLY A 89 -10.55 27.91 2.63
C GLY A 89 -11.43 26.69 2.33
N HIS A 90 -12.24 26.83 1.31
CA HIS A 90 -13.24 25.85 0.91
C HIS A 90 -13.26 25.68 -0.61
N LEU A 91 -13.73 24.50 -1.07
CA LEU A 91 -14.07 24.26 -2.47
C LEU A 91 -15.56 23.90 -2.56
N PRO A 92 -16.37 24.64 -3.32
CA PRO A 92 -17.75 24.28 -3.56
C PRO A 92 -17.85 23.07 -4.50
N PHE A 93 -18.93 22.30 -4.38
CA PHE A 93 -19.21 21.18 -5.27
C PHE A 93 -20.71 21.04 -5.56
N ASP A 94 -21.05 20.65 -6.76
CA ASP A 94 -22.37 20.13 -7.13
C ASP A 94 -22.40 18.61 -6.98
N ARG A 95 -21.26 17.97 -7.26
CA ARG A 95 -21.03 16.52 -7.06
C ARG A 95 -19.68 16.31 -6.40
N LEU A 96 -19.65 15.33 -5.48
CA LEU A 96 -18.46 14.97 -4.70
C LEU A 96 -18.15 13.48 -4.85
N ILE A 97 -16.89 13.14 -5.14
CA ILE A 97 -16.38 11.77 -5.03
C ILE A 97 -15.30 11.73 -3.96
N VAL A 98 -15.53 10.97 -2.89
CA VAL A 98 -14.55 10.80 -1.81
C VAL A 98 -13.80 9.48 -2.02
N ALA A 99 -12.53 9.59 -2.40
CA ALA A 99 -11.60 8.49 -2.68
C ALA A 99 -10.34 8.58 -1.81
N ALA A 100 -10.50 8.97 -0.52
CA ALA A 100 -9.38 9.25 0.38
C ALA A 100 -8.67 7.99 0.90
N GLY A 101 -9.11 6.80 0.49
CA GLY A 101 -8.43 5.53 0.74
C GLY A 101 -8.43 5.12 2.22
N ALA A 102 -7.33 4.52 2.64
CA ALA A 102 -7.15 3.97 3.98
C ALA A 102 -5.90 4.53 4.67
N THR A 103 -5.67 4.11 5.88
CA THR A 103 -4.45 4.31 6.67
C THR A 103 -4.11 3.02 7.41
N VAL A 104 -2.92 2.94 7.96
CA VAL A 104 -2.49 1.78 8.75
C VAL A 104 -3.38 1.60 9.97
N ASN A 105 -3.73 0.36 10.27
CA ASN A 105 -4.41 -0.04 11.48
C ASN A 105 -3.40 -0.72 12.42
N ASP A 106 -3.16 -0.11 13.56
CA ASP A 106 -2.29 -0.67 14.62
C ASP A 106 -3.03 -1.62 15.55
N PHE A 107 -4.36 -1.77 15.37
CA PHE A 107 -5.26 -2.58 16.23
C PHE A 107 -5.17 -2.24 17.71
N GLY A 108 -4.65 -1.06 18.06
CA GLY A 108 -4.42 -0.65 19.44
C GLY A 108 -3.28 -1.39 20.14
N VAL A 109 -2.41 -2.09 19.41
CA VAL A 109 -1.24 -2.77 19.98
C VAL A 109 -0.26 -1.73 20.50
N PRO A 110 0.06 -1.76 21.81
CA PRO A 110 0.97 -0.79 22.43
C PRO A 110 2.32 -0.74 21.73
N GLY A 111 2.84 0.47 21.49
CA GLY A 111 4.16 0.72 20.93
C GLY A 111 4.26 0.60 19.41
N VAL A 112 3.26 0.08 18.70
CA VAL A 112 3.31 0.00 17.21
C VAL A 112 3.41 1.37 16.57
N ALA A 113 2.64 2.35 17.05
CA ALA A 113 2.66 3.71 16.50
C ALA A 113 4.00 4.43 16.72
N GLN A 114 4.71 4.12 17.82
CA GLN A 114 5.97 4.74 18.21
C GLN A 114 7.19 4.06 17.59
N HIS A 115 7.20 2.73 17.58
CA HIS A 115 8.39 1.91 17.25
C HIS A 115 8.23 1.09 15.96
N GLY A 116 7.01 0.97 15.43
CA GLY A 116 6.76 0.22 14.21
C GLY A 116 7.07 1.03 12.94
N PHE A 117 7.40 0.31 11.88
CA PHE A 117 7.54 0.82 10.53
C PHE A 117 6.35 0.33 9.70
N PRO A 118 5.30 1.15 9.54
CA PRO A 118 4.24 0.82 8.61
C PRO A 118 4.76 0.83 7.17
N LEU A 119 4.03 0.17 6.27
CA LEU A 119 4.32 0.20 4.83
C LEU A 119 3.04 0.43 4.03
N TYR A 120 2.59 1.67 3.95
CA TYR A 120 1.37 2.03 3.25
C TYR A 120 1.52 3.23 2.32
N VAL A 121 2.36 4.20 2.65
CA VAL A 121 2.65 5.37 1.82
C VAL A 121 4.13 5.43 1.45
N LEU A 122 4.47 6.24 0.42
CA LEU A 122 5.84 6.35 -0.07
C LEU A 122 6.86 6.77 1.01
N PRO A 123 6.57 7.75 1.88
CA PRO A 123 7.46 8.09 2.99
C PRO A 123 7.76 6.92 3.93
N ASP A 124 6.78 6.03 4.18
CA ASP A 124 7.00 4.83 5.00
C ASP A 124 8.07 3.93 4.39
N ALA A 125 7.96 3.66 3.08
CA ALA A 125 8.92 2.83 2.37
C ALA A 125 10.34 3.40 2.37
N VAL A 126 10.46 4.73 2.23
CA VAL A 126 11.76 5.44 2.28
C VAL A 126 12.34 5.36 3.70
N ARG A 127 11.52 5.64 4.72
CA ARG A 127 11.94 5.56 6.14
C ARG A 127 12.39 4.14 6.50
N LEU A 128 11.60 3.13 6.12
CA LEU A 128 11.96 1.73 6.37
C LEU A 128 13.25 1.33 5.65
N ARG A 129 13.43 1.73 4.39
CA ARG A 129 14.68 1.49 3.64
C ARG A 129 15.89 2.09 4.35
N ASN A 130 15.80 3.38 4.71
CA ASN A 130 16.90 4.08 5.39
C ASN A 130 17.22 3.41 6.73
N HIS A 131 16.20 3.01 7.49
CA HIS A 131 16.37 2.30 8.74
C HIS A 131 17.04 0.94 8.53
N ILE A 132 16.56 0.09 7.61
CA ILE A 132 17.16 -1.21 7.31
C ILE A 132 18.66 -1.04 7.00
N LEU A 133 19.01 -0.18 6.05
CA LEU A 133 20.41 0.05 5.68
C LEU A 133 21.22 0.59 6.85
N GLY A 134 20.68 1.56 7.61
CA GLY A 134 21.31 2.13 8.78
C GLY A 134 21.57 1.12 9.90
N ARG A 135 20.75 0.04 10.02
CA ARG A 135 21.02 -1.04 10.99
C ARG A 135 22.30 -1.82 10.66
N PHE A 136 22.58 -2.06 9.39
CA PHE A 136 23.82 -2.73 8.97
C PHE A 136 25.04 -1.83 9.16
N GLU A 137 24.95 -0.53 8.86
CA GLU A 137 26.03 0.43 9.14
C GLU A 137 26.32 0.53 10.65
N ALA A 138 25.27 0.62 11.47
CA ALA A 138 25.42 0.64 12.92
C ALA A 138 26.05 -0.65 13.47
N ALA A 139 25.64 -1.81 12.97
CA ALA A 139 26.21 -3.09 13.39
C ALA A 139 27.66 -3.29 12.91
N ASP A 140 28.05 -2.67 11.80
CA ASP A 140 29.47 -2.67 11.38
C ASP A 140 30.32 -1.78 12.30
N ALA A 141 29.79 -0.62 12.72
CA ALA A 141 30.45 0.24 13.69
C ALA A 141 30.53 -0.41 15.09
N GLU A 142 29.44 -1.05 15.51
CA GLU A 142 29.30 -1.70 16.84
C GLU A 142 28.74 -3.12 16.70
N PRO A 143 29.57 -4.15 16.48
CA PRO A 143 29.13 -5.53 16.27
C PRO A 143 28.31 -6.14 17.41
N ALA A 144 28.44 -5.65 18.63
CA ALA A 144 27.65 -6.08 19.79
C ALA A 144 26.13 -5.84 19.60
N LEU A 145 25.73 -4.90 18.77
CA LEU A 145 24.31 -4.65 18.45
C LEU A 145 23.62 -5.87 17.83
N VAL A 146 24.39 -6.77 17.19
CA VAL A 146 23.84 -7.99 16.59
C VAL A 146 23.32 -8.93 17.68
N ASP A 147 24.01 -9.01 18.84
CA ASP A 147 23.61 -9.83 19.98
C ASP A 147 22.33 -9.30 20.64
N ASP A 148 22.06 -8.00 20.53
CA ASP A 148 20.86 -7.34 21.05
C ASP A 148 19.70 -7.31 20.01
N GLY A 149 19.81 -8.06 18.93
CA GLY A 149 18.77 -8.12 17.90
C GLY A 149 18.80 -6.97 16.89
N GLY A 150 19.91 -6.26 16.79
CA GLY A 150 20.08 -5.12 15.87
C GLY A 150 19.90 -5.46 14.40
N LEU A 151 20.11 -6.72 14.01
CA LEU A 151 19.85 -7.24 12.65
C LEU A 151 18.69 -8.26 12.62
N THR A 152 17.81 -8.24 13.61
CA THR A 152 16.56 -9.00 13.59
C THR A 152 15.43 -8.12 13.08
N PHE A 153 14.76 -8.57 12.03
CA PHE A 153 13.67 -7.88 11.34
C PHE A 153 12.39 -8.67 11.51
N VAL A 154 11.45 -8.15 12.29
CA VAL A 154 10.13 -8.76 12.49
C VAL A 154 9.14 -8.12 11.52
N VAL A 155 8.51 -8.93 10.68
CA VAL A 155 7.43 -8.51 9.77
C VAL A 155 6.11 -9.03 10.33
N VAL A 156 5.14 -8.18 10.56
CA VAL A 156 3.83 -8.54 11.12
C VAL A 156 2.75 -8.44 10.06
N GLY A 157 2.04 -9.56 9.85
CA GLY A 157 1.00 -9.74 8.85
C GLY A 157 1.43 -10.67 7.73
N GLY A 158 0.75 -11.79 7.59
CA GLY A 158 1.00 -12.82 6.56
C GLY A 158 0.20 -12.62 5.26
N GLY A 159 -0.41 -11.45 5.06
CA GLY A 159 -1.03 -11.07 3.79
C GLY A 159 0.00 -10.79 2.68
N PRO A 160 -0.45 -10.39 1.47
CA PRO A 160 0.44 -10.15 0.33
C PRO A 160 1.62 -9.21 0.66
N THR A 161 1.35 -8.07 1.29
CA THR A 161 2.39 -7.09 1.62
C THR A 161 3.48 -7.66 2.55
N GLY A 162 3.10 -8.37 3.61
CA GLY A 162 4.07 -8.94 4.55
C GLY A 162 4.89 -10.07 3.92
N VAL A 163 4.27 -10.93 3.11
CA VAL A 163 4.97 -11.99 2.37
C VAL A 163 5.97 -11.40 1.37
N GLU A 164 5.58 -10.35 0.64
CA GLU A 164 6.43 -9.65 -0.34
C GLU A 164 7.62 -8.96 0.35
N VAL A 165 7.37 -8.26 1.46
CA VAL A 165 8.44 -7.61 2.25
C VAL A 165 9.39 -8.65 2.82
N ALA A 166 8.90 -9.70 3.48
CA ALA A 166 9.74 -10.72 4.10
C ALA A 166 10.62 -11.42 3.07
N GLY A 167 10.05 -11.80 1.91
CA GLY A 167 10.81 -12.42 0.83
C GLY A 167 11.86 -11.49 0.20
N ALA A 168 11.51 -10.23 -0.03
CA ALA A 168 12.40 -9.23 -0.61
C ALA A 168 13.51 -8.80 0.36
N LEU A 169 13.21 -8.74 1.65
CA LEU A 169 14.19 -8.43 2.71
C LEU A 169 15.21 -9.56 2.88
N ALA A 170 14.75 -10.80 2.91
CA ALA A 170 15.65 -11.95 2.94
C ALA A 170 16.61 -11.97 1.73
N GLU A 171 16.12 -11.64 0.53
CA GLU A 171 16.97 -11.51 -0.66
C GLU A 171 17.92 -10.31 -0.61
N LEU A 172 17.50 -9.17 -0.06
CA LEU A 172 18.38 -8.02 0.15
C LEU A 172 19.55 -8.40 1.05
N ILE A 173 19.28 -9.07 2.16
CA ILE A 173 20.30 -9.48 3.13
C ILE A 173 21.25 -10.51 2.50
N ASP A 174 20.73 -11.63 2.01
CA ASP A 174 21.54 -12.76 1.53
C ASP A 174 22.33 -12.46 0.24
N LYS A 175 21.71 -11.75 -0.72
CA LYS A 175 22.32 -11.58 -2.05
C LYS A 175 23.04 -10.25 -2.25
N VAL A 176 22.70 -9.23 -1.49
CA VAL A 176 23.19 -7.86 -1.68
C VAL A 176 24.08 -7.43 -0.51
N LEU A 177 23.50 -7.33 0.70
CA LEU A 177 24.23 -6.82 1.87
C LEU A 177 25.35 -7.74 2.29
N HIS A 178 25.19 -9.06 2.14
CA HIS A 178 26.28 -10.02 2.38
C HIS A 178 27.50 -9.75 1.47
N ARG A 179 27.30 -9.21 0.26
CA ARG A 179 28.40 -8.80 -0.64
C ARG A 179 28.94 -7.42 -0.31
N ASP A 180 28.03 -6.46 0.01
CA ASP A 180 28.41 -5.08 0.29
C ASP A 180 29.27 -4.98 1.56
N PHE A 181 28.94 -5.77 2.58
CA PHE A 181 29.68 -5.83 3.85
C PHE A 181 30.77 -6.91 3.90
N ARG A 182 31.24 -7.39 2.74
CA ARG A 182 32.35 -8.35 2.70
C ARG A 182 33.63 -7.71 3.22
N GLY A 183 34.20 -8.27 4.28
CA GLY A 183 35.39 -7.74 4.94
C GLY A 183 35.12 -6.65 5.98
N SER A 184 33.87 -6.30 6.22
CA SER A 184 33.45 -5.48 7.33
C SER A 184 33.45 -6.24 8.66
N ARG A 185 33.23 -5.54 9.76
CA ARG A 185 33.20 -6.12 11.13
C ARG A 185 31.90 -6.86 11.43
N VAL A 186 30.82 -6.51 10.74
CA VAL A 186 29.50 -7.12 10.91
C VAL A 186 29.41 -8.49 10.24
N ASP A 187 28.93 -9.48 10.98
CA ASP A 187 28.56 -10.78 10.41
C ASP A 187 27.10 -10.74 9.90
N VAL A 188 26.93 -10.44 8.62
CA VAL A 188 25.61 -10.35 7.96
C VAL A 188 24.84 -11.68 8.00
N ALA A 189 25.52 -12.82 8.10
CA ALA A 189 24.87 -14.14 8.20
C ALA A 189 24.04 -14.31 9.51
N ARG A 190 24.27 -13.46 10.50
CA ARG A 190 23.49 -13.42 11.74
C ARG A 190 22.18 -12.63 11.64
N ALA A 191 21.95 -11.95 10.52
CA ALA A 191 20.70 -11.26 10.30
C ALA A 191 19.53 -12.24 10.15
N ALA A 192 18.42 -11.94 10.81
CA ALA A 192 17.22 -12.79 10.82
C ALA A 192 15.98 -12.02 10.33
N VAL A 193 15.16 -12.69 9.52
CA VAL A 193 13.83 -12.21 9.13
C VAL A 193 12.78 -13.15 9.72
N ILE A 194 11.87 -12.60 10.52
CA ILE A 194 10.81 -13.35 11.20
C ILE A 194 9.48 -12.78 10.70
N LEU A 195 8.62 -13.62 10.10
CA LEU A 195 7.28 -13.25 9.69
C LEU A 195 6.27 -13.80 10.70
N VAL A 196 5.51 -12.91 11.34
CA VAL A 196 4.48 -13.23 12.33
C VAL A 196 3.09 -13.04 11.73
N GLU A 197 2.25 -14.06 11.81
CA GLU A 197 0.87 -14.05 11.33
C GLU A 197 -0.07 -14.64 12.39
N MET A 198 -1.19 -13.95 12.65
CA MET A 198 -2.15 -14.38 13.67
C MET A 198 -2.98 -15.59 13.26
N THR A 199 -3.23 -15.77 11.96
CA THR A 199 -3.92 -16.94 11.43
C THR A 199 -2.97 -18.12 11.24
N ASP A 200 -3.51 -19.32 11.05
CA ASP A 200 -2.70 -20.54 10.90
C ASP A 200 -1.94 -20.60 9.57
N GLU A 201 -2.37 -19.82 8.57
CA GLU A 201 -1.78 -19.85 7.24
C GLU A 201 -1.47 -18.45 6.71
N LEU A 202 -0.42 -18.38 5.87
CA LEU A 202 -0.09 -17.17 5.11
C LEU A 202 -1.06 -17.01 3.95
N LEU A 203 -1.25 -15.77 3.48
CA LEU A 203 -2.09 -15.43 2.35
C LEU A 203 -3.53 -15.96 2.49
N PRO A 204 -4.27 -15.61 3.56
CA PRO A 204 -5.60 -16.17 3.84
C PRO A 204 -6.57 -16.20 2.66
N PRO A 205 -6.61 -15.19 1.74
CA PRO A 205 -7.51 -15.22 0.58
C PRO A 205 -7.12 -16.23 -0.52
N PHE A 206 -5.93 -16.84 -0.43
CA PHE A 206 -5.44 -17.75 -1.46
C PHE A 206 -5.76 -19.22 -1.12
N SER A 207 -5.76 -20.08 -2.15
CA SER A 207 -5.96 -21.52 -1.98
C SER A 207 -4.87 -22.17 -1.13
N PRO A 208 -5.17 -23.30 -0.45
CA PRO A 208 -4.19 -24.02 0.36
C PRO A 208 -2.90 -24.38 -0.39
N SER A 209 -2.98 -24.57 -1.70
CA SER A 209 -1.80 -24.88 -2.52
C SER A 209 -0.89 -23.68 -2.71
N SER A 210 -1.44 -22.47 -2.83
CA SER A 210 -0.68 -21.21 -2.91
C SER A 210 -0.10 -20.83 -1.55
N GLN A 211 -0.85 -21.02 -0.47
CA GLN A 211 -0.41 -20.80 0.91
C GLN A 211 0.81 -21.67 1.25
N ARG A 212 0.75 -22.99 0.98
CA ARG A 212 1.90 -23.89 1.16
C ARG A 212 3.11 -23.49 0.32
N HIS A 213 2.88 -23.07 -0.94
CA HIS A 213 3.97 -22.61 -1.81
C HIS A 213 4.66 -21.37 -1.21
N ALA A 214 3.90 -20.40 -0.70
CA ALA A 214 4.42 -19.20 -0.05
C ALA A 214 5.26 -19.55 1.18
N ARG A 215 4.71 -20.36 2.10
CA ARG A 215 5.39 -20.79 3.33
C ARG A 215 6.70 -21.53 3.03
N THR A 216 6.66 -22.51 2.12
CA THR A 216 7.84 -23.29 1.73
C THR A 216 8.91 -22.41 1.07
N THR A 217 8.51 -21.45 0.23
CA THR A 217 9.43 -20.55 -0.45
C THR A 217 10.10 -19.59 0.51
N LEU A 218 9.35 -18.99 1.44
CA LEU A 218 9.91 -18.13 2.48
C LEU A 218 10.89 -18.89 3.38
N ALA A 219 10.54 -20.10 3.82
CA ALA A 219 11.44 -20.93 4.61
C ALA A 219 12.76 -21.24 3.89
N ARG A 220 12.72 -21.57 2.58
CA ARG A 220 13.93 -21.77 1.75
C ARG A 220 14.79 -20.50 1.61
N LYS A 221 14.20 -19.33 1.77
CA LYS A 221 14.91 -18.02 1.78
C LYS A 221 15.46 -17.65 3.14
N GLY A 222 15.30 -18.51 4.16
CA GLY A 222 15.75 -18.26 5.52
C GLY A 222 14.80 -17.40 6.36
N VAL A 223 13.55 -17.19 5.90
CA VAL A 223 12.54 -16.50 6.70
C VAL A 223 11.93 -17.44 7.72
N HIS A 224 11.96 -17.05 9.00
CA HIS A 224 11.30 -17.78 10.09
C HIS A 224 9.82 -17.42 10.14
N VAL A 225 8.97 -18.31 9.64
CA VAL A 225 7.51 -18.09 9.61
C VAL A 225 6.87 -18.58 10.90
N ARG A 226 6.17 -17.69 11.60
CA ARG A 226 5.44 -17.90 12.85
C ARG A 226 3.97 -17.61 12.60
N THR A 227 3.16 -18.65 12.46
CA THR A 227 1.69 -18.56 12.29
C THR A 227 0.98 -18.92 13.59
N GLY A 228 -0.32 -18.59 13.70
CA GLY A 228 -1.13 -18.86 14.91
C GLY A 228 -0.71 -17.99 16.11
N THR A 229 -0.03 -16.87 15.87
CA THR A 229 0.40 -15.97 16.95
C THR A 229 0.33 -14.51 16.53
N SER A 230 0.04 -13.63 17.47
CA SER A 230 -0.04 -12.19 17.27
C SER A 230 0.97 -11.43 18.13
N VAL A 231 1.21 -10.17 17.77
CA VAL A 231 2.02 -9.26 18.58
C VAL A 231 1.16 -8.63 19.66
N ALA A 232 1.63 -8.66 20.89
CA ALA A 232 0.97 -8.07 22.06
C ALA A 232 1.50 -6.68 22.41
N GLU A 233 2.81 -6.45 22.22
CA GLU A 233 3.47 -5.18 22.54
C GLU A 233 4.73 -5.00 21.69
N VAL A 234 5.08 -3.75 21.39
CA VAL A 234 6.29 -3.37 20.66
C VAL A 234 7.08 -2.36 21.46
N GLY A 235 8.33 -2.69 21.75
CA GLY A 235 9.30 -1.77 22.34
C GLY A 235 10.33 -1.29 21.31
N PRO A 236 11.27 -0.43 21.73
CA PRO A 236 12.30 0.10 20.83
C PRO A 236 13.28 -0.99 20.32
N THR A 237 13.49 -2.05 21.10
CA THR A 237 14.46 -3.14 20.79
C THR A 237 13.86 -4.53 20.97
N ARG A 238 12.53 -4.63 21.14
CA ARG A 238 11.85 -5.92 21.37
C ARG A 238 10.45 -5.95 20.81
N VAL A 239 9.98 -7.14 20.52
CA VAL A 239 8.60 -7.46 20.16
C VAL A 239 8.11 -8.57 21.10
N VAL A 240 6.97 -8.35 21.76
CA VAL A 240 6.35 -9.35 22.64
C VAL A 240 5.18 -9.99 21.91
N LEU A 241 5.17 -11.32 21.81
CA LEU A 241 4.10 -12.10 21.23
C LEU A 241 2.99 -12.36 22.26
N ALA A 242 1.77 -12.66 21.80
CA ALA A 242 0.60 -12.92 22.67
C ALA A 242 0.82 -14.03 23.72
N GLY A 243 1.75 -14.97 23.44
CA GLY A 243 2.14 -16.03 24.38
C GLY A 243 3.18 -15.61 25.43
N GLY A 244 3.59 -14.33 25.48
CA GLY A 244 4.62 -13.81 26.39
C GLY A 244 6.05 -14.03 25.92
N GLU A 245 6.26 -14.67 24.77
CA GLU A 245 7.59 -14.81 24.17
C GLU A 245 8.09 -13.44 23.71
N GLU A 246 9.33 -13.12 24.04
CA GLU A 246 10.01 -11.90 23.64
C GLU A 246 11.01 -12.17 22.52
N ILE A 247 10.93 -11.38 21.44
CA ILE A 247 11.88 -11.38 20.33
C ILE A 247 12.68 -10.09 20.42
N ARG A 248 13.99 -10.17 20.60
CA ARG A 248 14.88 -9.01 20.48
C ARG A 248 14.97 -8.61 19.02
N ALA A 249 14.52 -7.40 18.72
CA ALA A 249 14.49 -6.87 17.36
C ALA A 249 14.43 -5.35 17.40
N HIS A 250 15.29 -4.69 16.63
CA HIS A 250 15.29 -3.23 16.47
C HIS A 250 14.43 -2.79 15.29
N THR A 251 13.83 -3.72 14.55
CA THR A 251 13.00 -3.42 13.39
C THR A 251 11.73 -4.25 13.41
N LEU A 252 10.59 -3.55 13.52
CA LEU A 252 9.28 -4.13 13.31
C LEU A 252 8.63 -3.50 12.08
N VAL A 253 8.39 -4.29 11.03
CA VAL A 253 7.61 -3.88 9.85
C VAL A 253 6.15 -4.24 10.07
N TRP A 254 5.27 -3.23 10.12
CA TRP A 254 3.86 -3.45 10.35
C TRP A 254 3.08 -3.50 9.03
N ALA A 255 2.67 -4.71 8.63
CA ALA A 255 1.90 -5.00 7.42
C ALA A 255 0.57 -5.72 7.74
N ALA A 256 0.07 -5.63 8.99
CA ALA A 256 -1.03 -6.43 9.50
C ALA A 256 -2.44 -5.96 9.08
N GLY A 257 -2.57 -4.75 8.55
CA GLY A 257 -3.86 -4.29 8.05
C GLY A 257 -4.02 -2.78 7.94
N VAL A 258 -5.17 -2.39 7.40
CA VAL A 258 -5.54 -1.00 7.17
C VAL A 258 -6.94 -0.71 7.72
N ARG A 259 -7.21 0.54 8.00
CA ARG A 259 -8.52 1.09 8.34
C ARG A 259 -8.84 2.26 7.43
N ALA A 260 -10.09 2.62 7.29
CA ALA A 260 -10.49 3.76 6.47
C ALA A 260 -9.74 5.04 6.88
N SER A 261 -9.52 5.92 5.92
CA SER A 261 -8.93 7.25 6.15
C SER A 261 -9.67 7.98 7.29
N PRO A 262 -8.97 8.75 8.14
CA PRO A 262 -9.60 9.57 9.19
C PRO A 262 -10.69 10.52 8.67
N LEU A 263 -10.65 10.88 7.40
CA LEU A 263 -11.71 11.66 6.76
C LEU A 263 -13.08 10.96 6.85
N ALA A 264 -13.14 9.62 6.94
CA ALA A 264 -14.39 8.88 7.08
C ALA A 264 -15.20 9.34 8.32
N ALA A 265 -14.52 9.46 9.45
CA ALA A 265 -15.15 9.98 10.69
C ALA A 265 -15.54 11.46 10.56
N ALA A 266 -14.73 12.25 9.84
CA ALA A 266 -14.97 13.68 9.63
C ALA A 266 -16.14 13.98 8.64
N LEU A 267 -16.63 12.97 7.91
CA LEU A 267 -17.83 13.12 7.07
C LEU A 267 -19.12 13.19 7.91
N GLY A 268 -19.12 12.72 9.17
CA GLY A 268 -20.31 12.72 10.04
C GLY A 268 -21.41 11.76 9.58
N VAL A 269 -21.05 10.70 8.82
CA VAL A 269 -21.97 9.71 8.26
C VAL A 269 -21.75 8.32 8.89
N PRO A 270 -22.72 7.39 8.82
CA PRO A 270 -22.56 6.05 9.37
C PRO A 270 -21.36 5.31 8.81
N THR A 271 -20.61 4.63 9.70
CA THR A 271 -19.46 3.78 9.34
C THR A 271 -19.68 2.34 9.81
N THR A 272 -19.02 1.41 9.13
CA THR A 272 -19.01 -0.02 9.46
C THR A 272 -17.67 -0.42 10.10
N GLY A 273 -17.43 -1.73 10.27
CA GLY A 273 -16.15 -2.24 10.76
C GLY A 273 -14.94 -1.69 10.01
N GLY A 274 -13.87 -1.38 10.72
CA GLY A 274 -12.67 -0.73 10.16
C GLY A 274 -12.86 0.76 9.80
N GLY A 275 -13.96 1.40 10.25
CA GLY A 275 -14.26 2.81 9.99
C GLY A 275 -14.67 3.12 8.55
N ARG A 276 -15.03 2.10 7.75
CA ARG A 276 -15.45 2.29 6.36
C ARG A 276 -16.84 2.92 6.29
N VAL A 277 -17.01 3.83 5.34
CA VAL A 277 -18.27 4.56 5.14
C VAL A 277 -19.29 3.66 4.47
N ALA A 278 -20.50 3.55 5.06
CA ALA A 278 -21.62 2.83 4.45
C ALA A 278 -22.09 3.53 3.18
N VAL A 279 -22.25 2.80 2.10
CA VAL A 279 -22.72 3.32 0.80
C VAL A 279 -23.88 2.51 0.25
N GLY A 280 -24.71 3.14 -0.56
CA GLY A 280 -25.75 2.46 -1.33
C GLY A 280 -25.18 1.58 -2.45
N PRO A 281 -26.06 0.80 -3.12
CA PRO A 281 -25.65 -0.03 -4.26
C PRO A 281 -25.00 0.74 -5.40
N ASP A 282 -25.35 2.01 -5.58
CA ASP A 282 -24.79 2.93 -6.57
C ASP A 282 -23.58 3.74 -6.04
N LEU A 283 -23.06 3.37 -4.87
CA LEU A 283 -21.93 4.00 -4.16
C LEU A 283 -22.22 5.39 -3.58
N ARG A 284 -23.47 5.83 -3.55
CA ARG A 284 -23.86 7.10 -2.92
C ARG A 284 -23.97 7.00 -1.42
N LEU A 285 -23.81 8.16 -0.79
CA LEU A 285 -24.08 8.32 0.64
C LEU A 285 -25.58 8.43 0.91
N ALA A 286 -26.07 7.74 1.91
CA ALA A 286 -27.42 7.91 2.38
C ALA A 286 -27.62 9.35 2.90
N GLY A 287 -28.67 10.02 2.42
CA GLY A 287 -28.94 11.42 2.75
C GLY A 287 -28.16 12.47 1.96
N HIS A 288 -27.16 12.05 1.16
CA HIS A 288 -26.33 12.93 0.34
C HIS A 288 -26.19 12.38 -1.09
N PRO A 289 -27.26 12.43 -1.90
CA PRO A 289 -27.29 11.84 -3.24
C PRO A 289 -26.28 12.48 -4.21
N GLU A 290 -25.77 13.67 -3.89
CA GLU A 290 -24.72 14.35 -4.62
C GLU A 290 -23.31 13.80 -4.38
N ALA A 291 -23.14 12.88 -3.37
CA ALA A 291 -21.85 12.41 -2.91
C ALA A 291 -21.69 10.91 -3.05
N PHE A 292 -20.52 10.50 -3.53
CA PHE A 292 -20.09 9.11 -3.67
C PHE A 292 -18.86 8.85 -2.81
N VAL A 293 -18.78 7.63 -2.24
CA VAL A 293 -17.56 7.17 -1.58
C VAL A 293 -17.07 5.90 -2.26
N VAL A 294 -15.78 5.85 -2.59
CA VAL A 294 -15.19 4.78 -3.41
C VAL A 294 -13.88 4.24 -2.85
N GLY A 295 -13.50 3.05 -3.28
CA GLY A 295 -12.25 2.40 -2.87
C GLY A 295 -12.24 1.97 -1.41
N ASP A 296 -11.05 1.95 -0.80
CA ASP A 296 -10.83 1.37 0.53
C ASP A 296 -11.59 2.09 1.65
N MET A 297 -12.03 3.31 1.40
CA MET A 297 -12.82 4.09 2.35
C MET A 297 -14.30 3.67 2.38
N ALA A 298 -14.82 3.05 1.32
CA ALA A 298 -16.21 2.65 1.18
C ALA A 298 -16.45 1.22 1.68
N ALA A 299 -17.54 0.99 2.41
CA ALA A 299 -18.05 -0.34 2.72
C ALA A 299 -18.98 -0.79 1.58
N ILE A 300 -18.39 -1.32 0.53
CA ILE A 300 -19.12 -1.78 -0.66
C ILE A 300 -19.48 -3.25 -0.44
N ASP A 301 -20.78 -3.56 -0.43
CA ASP A 301 -21.30 -4.93 -0.35
C ASP A 301 -21.76 -5.36 -1.75
N ASP A 302 -21.31 -6.53 -2.22
CA ASP A 302 -21.69 -7.11 -3.51
C ASP A 302 -22.75 -8.23 -3.39
N GLY A 303 -23.31 -8.40 -2.18
CA GLY A 303 -24.29 -9.45 -1.83
C GLY A 303 -23.64 -10.73 -1.30
N ALA A 304 -22.32 -10.89 -1.45
CA ALA A 304 -21.53 -11.95 -0.82
C ALA A 304 -20.76 -11.47 0.40
N GLY A 305 -20.76 -10.16 0.62
CA GLY A 305 -20.09 -9.48 1.73
C GLY A 305 -19.34 -8.22 1.32
N LEU A 306 -18.59 -7.67 2.25
CA LEU A 306 -17.81 -6.45 2.00
C LEU A 306 -16.61 -6.74 1.09
N LEU A 307 -16.51 -6.01 0.00
CA LEU A 307 -15.36 -6.08 -0.91
C LEU A 307 -14.05 -5.71 -0.21
N PRO A 308 -12.94 -6.37 -0.54
CA PRO A 308 -11.63 -6.08 0.03
C PRO A 308 -11.09 -4.71 -0.41
N GLY A 309 -10.23 -4.11 0.43
CA GLY A 309 -9.48 -2.89 0.08
C GLY A 309 -8.33 -3.20 -0.88
N VAL A 310 -8.63 -3.31 -2.16
CA VAL A 310 -7.65 -3.58 -3.23
C VAL A 310 -7.78 -2.57 -4.37
N ALA A 311 -6.68 -2.34 -5.08
CA ALA A 311 -6.62 -1.38 -6.17
C ALA A 311 -7.71 -1.60 -7.25
N GLN A 312 -8.08 -2.86 -7.53
CA GLN A 312 -9.11 -3.18 -8.53
C GLN A 312 -10.50 -2.73 -8.10
N VAL A 313 -10.87 -2.91 -6.83
CA VAL A 313 -12.13 -2.38 -6.26
C VAL A 313 -12.13 -0.85 -6.34
N ALA A 314 -11.03 -0.21 -5.93
CA ALA A 314 -10.90 1.23 -5.95
C ALA A 314 -11.03 1.81 -7.38
N MET A 315 -10.34 1.23 -8.37
CA MET A 315 -10.42 1.68 -9.76
C MET A 315 -11.81 1.47 -10.36
N GLN A 316 -12.45 0.34 -10.13
CA GLN A 316 -13.76 0.04 -10.70
C GLN A 316 -14.85 0.88 -10.06
N SER A 317 -14.86 1.02 -8.73
CA SER A 317 -15.81 1.88 -8.02
C SER A 317 -15.65 3.36 -8.39
N GLY A 318 -14.41 3.85 -8.52
CA GLY A 318 -14.13 5.21 -8.96
C GLY A 318 -14.65 5.50 -10.36
N ARG A 319 -14.42 4.61 -11.34
CA ARG A 319 -14.98 4.73 -12.69
C ARG A 319 -16.50 4.70 -12.70
N HIS A 320 -17.08 3.80 -11.90
CA HIS A 320 -18.53 3.67 -11.81
C HIS A 320 -19.18 4.96 -11.30
N ALA A 321 -18.71 5.51 -10.18
CA ALA A 321 -19.20 6.77 -9.64
C ALA A 321 -19.08 7.93 -10.66
N ALA A 322 -17.95 8.00 -11.36
CA ALA A 322 -17.73 9.01 -12.38
C ALA A 322 -18.69 8.87 -13.57
N ARG A 323 -18.98 7.64 -14.03
CA ARG A 323 -19.98 7.39 -15.09
C ARG A 323 -21.37 7.81 -14.67
N LEU A 324 -21.76 7.54 -13.43
CA LEU A 324 -23.07 7.98 -12.93
C LEU A 324 -23.18 9.51 -12.92
N VAL A 325 -22.12 10.21 -12.49
CA VAL A 325 -22.07 11.68 -12.58
C VAL A 325 -22.17 12.16 -14.04
N GLY A 326 -21.45 11.53 -14.96
CA GLY A 326 -21.51 11.86 -16.38
C GLY A 326 -22.92 11.69 -16.96
N ARG A 327 -23.59 10.59 -16.64
CA ARG A 327 -24.97 10.31 -17.06
C ARG A 327 -25.97 11.35 -16.52
N GLU A 328 -25.84 11.72 -15.25
CA GLU A 328 -26.69 12.76 -14.67
C GLU A 328 -26.56 14.11 -15.40
N VAL A 329 -25.33 14.50 -15.74
CA VAL A 329 -25.08 15.79 -16.39
C VAL A 329 -25.58 15.82 -17.84
N VAL A 330 -25.42 14.70 -18.55
CA VAL A 330 -25.87 14.59 -19.94
C VAL A 330 -27.36 14.26 -20.03
N GLY A 331 -27.95 13.68 -18.97
CA GLY A 331 -29.37 13.25 -18.97
C GLY A 331 -29.59 11.93 -19.74
N GLU A 332 -28.53 11.08 -19.83
CA GLU A 332 -28.59 9.83 -20.57
C GLU A 332 -28.27 8.62 -19.67
N GLY A 333 -29.00 7.53 -19.88
CA GLY A 333 -28.82 6.28 -19.13
C GLY A 333 -29.37 6.32 -17.69
N ASP A 334 -29.14 5.24 -16.94
CA ASP A 334 -29.55 5.15 -15.53
C ASP A 334 -28.49 5.76 -14.60
N PRO A 335 -28.79 6.88 -13.92
CA PRO A 335 -27.85 7.49 -12.98
C PRO A 335 -27.79 6.76 -11.63
N HIS A 336 -28.63 5.75 -11.40
CA HIS A 336 -28.69 4.94 -10.18
C HIS A 336 -28.27 3.48 -10.40
N GLU A 337 -27.65 3.18 -11.55
CA GLU A 337 -27.14 1.83 -11.83
C GLU A 337 -26.28 1.31 -10.65
N ALA A 338 -26.60 0.12 -10.16
CA ALA A 338 -25.86 -0.51 -9.09
C ALA A 338 -24.43 -0.89 -9.52
N PHE A 339 -23.47 -0.65 -8.65
CA PHE A 339 -22.10 -1.08 -8.86
C PHE A 339 -21.99 -2.61 -8.82
N ARG A 340 -21.26 -3.17 -9.77
CA ARG A 340 -20.93 -4.60 -9.83
C ARG A 340 -19.43 -4.77 -9.95
N TYR A 341 -18.83 -5.39 -8.95
CA TYR A 341 -17.41 -5.70 -8.98
C TYR A 341 -17.13 -6.87 -9.93
N ARG A 342 -16.16 -6.70 -10.79
CA ARG A 342 -15.61 -7.78 -11.62
C ARG A 342 -14.27 -8.18 -11.04
N ASP A 343 -14.24 -9.32 -10.38
CA ASP A 343 -12.99 -9.88 -9.86
C ASP A 343 -12.02 -10.20 -11.01
N LYS A 344 -10.77 -9.77 -10.86
CA LYS A 344 -9.68 -10.06 -11.81
C LYS A 344 -8.63 -10.99 -11.23
N GLY A 345 -8.91 -11.54 -10.05
CA GLY A 345 -8.00 -12.41 -9.33
C GLY A 345 -7.02 -11.67 -8.43
N THR A 346 -6.17 -12.45 -7.79
CA THR A 346 -5.21 -11.98 -6.81
C THR A 346 -3.83 -12.55 -7.07
N MET A 347 -2.78 -11.80 -6.72
CA MET A 347 -1.39 -12.19 -6.95
C MET A 347 -0.51 -11.69 -5.80
N ALA A 348 0.53 -12.45 -5.47
CA ALA A 348 1.58 -12.03 -4.53
C ALA A 348 2.93 -12.60 -4.94
N THR A 349 4.00 -11.79 -4.84
CA THR A 349 5.36 -12.31 -5.01
C THR A 349 5.92 -12.81 -3.68
N ILE A 350 6.84 -13.78 -3.78
CA ILE A 350 7.54 -14.34 -2.61
C ILE A 350 9.05 -14.13 -2.77
N GLY A 351 9.42 -13.22 -3.65
CA GLY A 351 10.76 -12.91 -4.09
C GLY A 351 11.01 -13.33 -5.54
N ARG A 352 12.26 -13.24 -5.96
CA ARG A 352 12.67 -13.50 -7.34
C ARG A 352 12.33 -14.91 -7.79
N ARG A 353 11.74 -15.03 -9.00
CA ARG A 353 11.28 -16.27 -9.64
C ARG A 353 10.24 -17.05 -8.84
N SER A 354 9.60 -16.43 -7.86
CA SER A 354 8.54 -17.08 -7.09
C SER A 354 7.41 -16.11 -6.79
N ALA A 355 6.22 -16.47 -7.22
CA ALA A 355 4.97 -15.81 -6.93
C ALA A 355 3.82 -16.82 -6.91
N VAL A 356 2.67 -16.38 -6.47
CA VAL A 356 1.39 -17.05 -6.62
C VAL A 356 0.41 -16.13 -7.32
N ALA A 357 -0.44 -16.68 -8.17
CA ALA A 357 -1.51 -15.97 -8.85
C ALA A 357 -2.73 -16.85 -8.98
N GLU A 358 -3.89 -16.34 -8.62
CA GLU A 358 -5.17 -16.98 -8.75
C GLU A 358 -6.10 -16.09 -9.54
N LEU A 359 -6.46 -16.53 -10.74
CA LEU A 359 -7.22 -15.76 -11.71
C LEU A 359 -8.55 -16.47 -12.04
N PRO A 360 -9.67 -15.73 -12.15
CA PRO A 360 -10.91 -16.32 -12.65
C PRO A 360 -10.75 -16.86 -14.08
N PRO A 361 -11.42 -17.98 -14.42
CA PRO A 361 -12.34 -18.80 -13.63
C PRO A 361 -11.67 -19.99 -12.89
N GLY A 362 -10.56 -19.80 -12.19
CA GLY A 362 -9.91 -20.85 -11.39
C GLY A 362 -8.49 -21.21 -11.84
N ILE A 363 -7.87 -20.37 -12.66
CA ILE A 363 -6.47 -20.52 -13.07
C ILE A 363 -5.55 -20.24 -11.88
N ARG A 364 -4.69 -21.19 -11.53
CA ARG A 364 -3.71 -21.06 -10.46
C ARG A 364 -2.31 -21.21 -10.99
N LEU A 365 -1.53 -20.12 -10.92
CA LEU A 365 -0.14 -20.08 -11.34
C LEU A 365 0.76 -20.02 -10.10
N ARG A 366 1.96 -20.62 -10.17
CA ARG A 366 2.95 -20.61 -9.09
C ARG A 366 4.36 -20.56 -9.65
N GLY A 367 5.32 -20.12 -8.80
CA GLY A 367 6.73 -20.06 -9.15
C GLY A 367 7.04 -19.03 -10.21
N THR A 368 7.92 -19.37 -11.16
CA THR A 368 8.44 -18.43 -12.17
C THR A 368 7.35 -17.92 -13.11
N VAL A 369 6.40 -18.77 -13.51
CA VAL A 369 5.30 -18.38 -14.42
C VAL A 369 4.41 -17.30 -13.75
N ALA A 370 3.99 -17.53 -12.51
CA ALA A 370 3.25 -16.54 -11.75
C ALA A 370 4.04 -15.24 -11.54
N TRP A 371 5.35 -15.35 -11.33
CA TRP A 371 6.24 -14.21 -11.15
C TRP A 371 6.37 -13.36 -12.41
N VAL A 372 6.52 -13.98 -13.59
CA VAL A 372 6.54 -13.26 -14.88
C VAL A 372 5.20 -12.58 -15.15
N ALA A 373 4.08 -13.28 -14.89
CA ALA A 373 2.74 -12.71 -15.01
C ALA A 373 2.55 -11.50 -14.07
N TRP A 374 3.03 -11.60 -12.82
CA TRP A 374 3.01 -10.52 -11.86
C TRP A 374 3.81 -9.29 -12.35
N LEU A 375 5.04 -9.50 -12.84
CA LEU A 375 5.88 -8.42 -13.40
C LEU A 375 5.17 -7.70 -14.56
N GLY A 376 4.64 -8.47 -15.53
CA GLY A 376 3.94 -7.92 -16.69
C GLY A 376 2.71 -7.11 -16.29
N LEU A 377 1.88 -7.65 -15.39
CA LEU A 377 0.66 -6.98 -14.92
C LEU A 377 1.01 -5.65 -14.22
N HIS A 378 1.96 -5.66 -13.29
CA HIS A 378 2.32 -4.47 -12.52
C HIS A 378 2.97 -3.40 -13.39
N LEU A 379 3.78 -3.81 -14.39
CA LEU A 379 4.35 -2.89 -15.36
C LEU A 379 3.28 -2.19 -16.21
N VAL A 380 2.24 -2.92 -16.64
CA VAL A 380 1.11 -2.34 -17.41
C VAL A 380 0.33 -1.33 -16.59
N TYR A 381 0.05 -1.64 -15.30
CA TYR A 381 -0.69 -0.73 -14.43
C TYR A 381 0.13 0.44 -13.89
N LEU A 382 1.45 0.38 -13.96
CA LEU A 382 2.33 1.47 -13.50
C LEU A 382 2.10 2.74 -14.32
N MET A 383 2.01 3.87 -13.63
CA MET A 383 1.75 5.17 -14.27
C MET A 383 2.99 5.74 -14.97
N GLY A 384 2.77 6.29 -16.17
CA GLY A 384 3.80 6.97 -16.96
C GLY A 384 4.68 6.00 -17.77
N PHE A 385 4.84 6.32 -19.07
CA PHE A 385 5.69 5.50 -19.96
C PHE A 385 7.15 5.45 -19.49
N ARG A 386 7.68 6.61 -19.06
CA ARG A 386 9.05 6.70 -18.52
C ARG A 386 9.25 5.76 -17.32
N ASN A 387 8.31 5.76 -16.37
CA ASN A 387 8.41 4.89 -15.19
C ASN A 387 8.35 3.41 -15.56
N ARG A 388 7.51 3.03 -16.53
CA ARG A 388 7.47 1.65 -17.04
C ARG A 388 8.81 1.21 -17.62
N VAL A 389 9.43 2.05 -18.42
CA VAL A 389 10.76 1.76 -19.00
C VAL A 389 11.82 1.70 -17.91
N SER A 390 11.83 2.67 -16.99
CA SER A 390 12.78 2.69 -15.86
C SER A 390 12.66 1.43 -15.00
N VAL A 391 11.44 1.07 -14.59
CA VAL A 391 11.20 -0.13 -13.78
C VAL A 391 11.57 -1.40 -14.54
N PHE A 392 11.23 -1.48 -15.82
CA PHE A 392 11.62 -2.64 -16.64
C PHE A 392 13.14 -2.81 -16.71
N VAL A 393 13.88 -1.73 -16.98
CA VAL A 393 15.36 -1.74 -17.03
C VAL A 393 15.95 -2.07 -15.66
N ASN A 394 15.45 -1.43 -14.58
CA ASN A 394 15.90 -1.69 -13.23
C ASN A 394 15.64 -3.16 -12.82
N TRP A 395 14.48 -3.72 -13.14
CA TRP A 395 14.21 -5.13 -12.90
C TRP A 395 15.12 -6.04 -13.70
N ALA A 396 15.32 -5.77 -15.01
CA ALA A 396 16.22 -6.57 -15.84
C ALA A 396 17.66 -6.56 -15.28
N TRP A 397 18.16 -5.38 -14.91
CA TRP A 397 19.47 -5.23 -14.30
C TRP A 397 19.57 -5.95 -12.96
N ASN A 398 18.65 -5.65 -12.03
CA ASN A 398 18.62 -6.26 -10.70
C ASN A 398 18.51 -7.80 -10.77
N TYR A 399 17.72 -8.32 -11.72
CA TYR A 399 17.52 -9.76 -11.86
C TYR A 399 18.69 -10.47 -12.58
N LEU A 400 19.53 -9.77 -13.30
CA LEU A 400 20.74 -10.32 -13.89
C LEU A 400 21.93 -10.25 -12.94
N THR A 401 22.10 -9.12 -12.24
CA THR A 401 23.33 -8.79 -11.49
C THR A 401 23.19 -8.89 -9.96
N TRP A 402 21.95 -8.87 -9.42
CA TRP A 402 21.66 -8.66 -7.99
C TRP A 402 22.12 -7.28 -7.49
N ASP A 403 22.44 -6.34 -8.36
CA ASP A 403 22.80 -4.99 -8.00
C ASP A 403 21.54 -4.14 -7.83
N ARG A 404 21.25 -3.73 -6.59
CA ARG A 404 20.13 -2.87 -6.24
C ARG A 404 20.62 -1.44 -6.05
N GLY A 405 20.64 -0.65 -7.11
CA GLY A 405 21.17 0.73 -7.10
C GLY A 405 20.50 1.72 -6.15
N ALA A 406 19.34 1.39 -5.61
CA ALA A 406 18.59 2.26 -4.70
C ALA A 406 19.01 2.13 -3.21
N ARG A 407 20.18 1.56 -2.90
CA ARG A 407 20.74 1.43 -1.55
C ARG A 407 21.35 2.74 -1.04
N LEU A 408 20.52 3.76 -0.93
CA LEU A 408 20.94 5.08 -0.47
C LEU A 408 20.19 5.43 0.81
N ILE A 409 20.92 5.83 1.84
CA ILE A 409 20.35 6.42 3.05
C ILE A 409 20.18 7.91 2.76
N LEU A 410 18.95 8.36 2.57
CA LEU A 410 18.62 9.73 2.21
C LEU A 410 17.93 10.42 3.38
N GLY A 411 18.36 11.64 3.73
CA GLY A 411 17.64 12.49 4.69
C GLY A 411 17.88 12.17 6.17
N SER A 412 18.99 11.52 6.53
CA SER A 412 19.47 11.45 7.91
C SER A 412 20.21 12.74 8.32
N GLY A 413 19.60 13.91 8.06
CA GLY A 413 20.06 15.19 8.62
C GLY A 413 19.30 15.45 9.91
N GLU A 414 20.00 15.74 10.97
CA GLU A 414 19.76 16.27 12.31
C GLU A 414 18.34 16.79 12.74
N GLY A 415 17.27 16.51 11.98
CA GLY A 415 15.90 16.97 12.27
C GLY A 415 14.98 15.97 12.95
N ASP A 416 15.33 14.69 13.05
CA ASP A 416 14.46 13.66 13.65
C ASP A 416 14.70 13.43 15.15
N ALA A 417 15.71 14.07 15.75
CA ALA A 417 16.03 13.98 17.17
C ALA A 417 15.23 14.96 18.06
N GLU A 418 14.47 15.91 17.48
CA GLU A 418 13.75 16.94 18.25
C GLU A 418 12.22 16.78 18.26
N ARG A 419 11.68 15.63 17.86
CA ARG A 419 10.25 15.31 18.02
C ARG A 419 10.09 14.02 18.82
N GLY A 420 10.62 14.02 20.03
CA GLY A 420 10.32 13.10 21.10
C GLY A 420 9.17 13.63 21.95
#